data_1ed4fccfd89df4c03fba31a700a4c2c9
#
_entry.id   1ed4fccfd89df4c03fba31a700a4c2c9
#
_cell.length_a   1.000
_cell.length_b   1.000
_cell.length_c   1.000
_cell.angle_alpha   90.00
_cell.angle_beta   90.00
_cell.angle_gamma   90.00
#
_symmetry.space_group_name_H-M   'P 1'
#
loop_
_entity.id
_entity.type
_entity.pdbx_description
1 polymer ?
#
loop_
_entity_poly.entity_id
_entity_poly.type
_entity_poly.pdbx_seq_one_letter_code
_entity_poly.pdbx_strand_id
1 'polypeptide(L)'
;MSLLAASQIRELIVNSNLVSKPVYDSDREWQERIDFIEGSQYDLTIDRLFTRSMGVVKAPFIGRKSREGAKLEEIAPIYDEGRDEMVWELKPGFNNSYVGMTGELVNFPPNVAGVLSARSTCFIEGLYPGVTWIAPGYSGKLRFGLAAFDTVGVGRGARVISLHVLRFDKTITVEDVDVYRGVWGGANPDKFNLEGIERPH
;
A
#
# COMPACT_ATOMS: atom_id res chain seq x y z
N MET A 1 -1.25 21.83 8.49
CA MET A 1 -1.52 20.47 7.98
C MET A 1 -2.94 20.09 8.34
N SER A 2 -3.72 19.65 7.36
CA SER A 2 -5.14 19.29 7.55
C SER A 2 -5.43 17.92 6.92
N LEU A 3 -6.29 17.14 7.58
CA LEU A 3 -6.87 15.92 7.02
C LEU A 3 -7.96 16.31 6.02
N LEU A 4 -7.93 15.69 4.83
CA LEU A 4 -8.88 16.01 3.77
C LEU A 4 -10.20 15.24 3.96
N ALA A 5 -11.30 15.94 3.66
CA ALA A 5 -12.64 15.34 3.61
C ALA A 5 -12.85 14.57 2.29
N ALA A 6 -13.88 13.73 2.25
CA ALA A 6 -14.21 12.89 1.08
C ALA A 6 -14.30 13.67 -0.23
N SER A 7 -14.91 14.85 -0.26
CA SER A 7 -15.03 15.69 -1.46
C SER A 7 -13.68 16.15 -1.98
N GLN A 8 -12.74 16.50 -1.10
CA GLN A 8 -11.39 16.92 -1.46
C GLN A 8 -10.54 15.74 -1.96
N ILE A 9 -10.74 14.55 -1.37
CA ILE A 9 -10.09 13.32 -1.84
C ILE A 9 -10.57 12.97 -3.25
N ARG A 10 -11.90 13.03 -3.51
CA ARG A 10 -12.46 12.83 -4.85
C ARG A 10 -11.87 13.80 -5.86
N GLU A 11 -11.80 15.08 -5.50
CA GLU A 11 -11.22 16.09 -6.36
C GLU A 11 -9.77 15.77 -6.73
N LEU A 12 -8.95 15.34 -5.77
CA LEU A 12 -7.57 14.94 -6.03
C LEU A 12 -7.47 13.68 -6.90
N ILE A 13 -8.38 12.71 -6.71
CA ILE A 13 -8.40 11.50 -7.56
C ILE A 13 -8.75 11.88 -9.00
N VAL A 14 -9.81 12.64 -9.19
CA VAL A 14 -10.33 12.99 -10.55
C VAL A 14 -9.40 13.97 -11.27
N ASN A 15 -8.97 15.05 -10.60
CA ASN A 15 -8.26 16.15 -11.23
C ASN A 15 -6.73 15.99 -11.21
N SER A 16 -6.19 15.24 -10.26
CA SER A 16 -4.74 15.11 -10.05
C SER A 16 -4.24 13.67 -10.11
N ASN A 17 -5.12 12.72 -10.44
CA ASN A 17 -4.81 11.29 -10.49
C ASN A 17 -4.08 10.79 -9.23
N LEU A 18 -4.54 11.26 -8.04
CA LEU A 18 -3.95 10.87 -6.76
C LEU A 18 -3.92 9.35 -6.58
N VAL A 19 -4.96 8.67 -7.04
CA VAL A 19 -5.10 7.22 -7.04
C VAL A 19 -5.58 6.80 -8.43
N SER A 20 -4.92 5.84 -9.06
CA SER A 20 -5.32 5.29 -10.35
C SER A 20 -6.26 4.10 -10.20
N LYS A 21 -7.07 3.86 -11.23
CA LYS A 21 -7.91 2.67 -11.31
C LYS A 21 -7.04 1.40 -11.32
N PRO A 22 -7.34 0.38 -10.47
CA PRO A 22 -6.72 -0.95 -10.60
C PRO A 22 -7.06 -1.59 -11.95
N VAL A 23 -6.14 -2.40 -12.47
CA VAL A 23 -6.32 -3.05 -13.78
C VAL A 23 -7.46 -4.06 -13.83
N TYR A 24 -7.89 -4.57 -12.70
CA TYR A 24 -8.97 -5.56 -12.60
C TYR A 24 -10.35 -4.93 -12.34
N ASP A 25 -10.43 -3.62 -12.02
CA ASP A 25 -11.69 -2.92 -11.90
C ASP A 25 -12.24 -2.53 -13.28
N SER A 26 -13.51 -2.73 -13.53
CA SER A 26 -14.23 -2.07 -14.62
C SER A 26 -14.37 -0.57 -14.35
N ASP A 27 -14.70 0.20 -15.38
CA ASP A 27 -14.93 1.65 -15.19
C ASP A 27 -16.10 1.93 -14.26
N ARG A 28 -17.11 1.06 -14.26
CA ARG A 28 -18.27 1.16 -13.37
C ARG A 28 -17.88 0.91 -11.93
N GLU A 29 -17.15 -0.17 -11.62
CA GLU A 29 -16.68 -0.48 -10.27
C GLU A 29 -15.76 0.61 -9.73
N TRP A 30 -14.88 1.13 -10.58
CA TRP A 30 -14.03 2.26 -10.23
C TRP A 30 -14.83 3.51 -9.88
N GLN A 31 -15.84 3.87 -10.70
CA GLN A 31 -16.70 5.02 -10.40
C GLN A 31 -17.48 4.83 -9.10
N GLU A 32 -18.07 3.66 -8.89
CA GLU A 32 -18.76 3.32 -7.64
C GLU A 32 -17.82 3.48 -6.43
N ARG A 33 -16.55 3.06 -6.53
CA ARG A 33 -15.57 3.24 -5.44
C ARG A 33 -15.25 4.71 -5.16
N ILE A 34 -15.16 5.55 -6.18
CA ILE A 34 -14.96 7.00 -6.02
C ILE A 34 -16.18 7.64 -5.38
N ASP A 35 -17.37 7.25 -5.78
CA ASP A 35 -18.64 7.80 -5.26
C ASP A 35 -18.87 7.42 -3.79
N PHE A 36 -18.38 6.25 -3.38
CA PHE A 36 -18.48 5.74 -2.00
C PHE A 36 -17.32 6.14 -1.08
N ILE A 37 -16.52 7.15 -1.43
CA ILE A 37 -15.53 7.69 -0.49
C ILE A 37 -16.27 8.35 0.68
N GLU A 38 -16.07 7.82 1.87
CA GLU A 38 -16.70 8.30 3.09
C GLU A 38 -15.70 8.96 4.04
N GLY A 39 -16.17 9.99 4.76
CA GLY A 39 -15.36 10.64 5.79
C GLY A 39 -14.08 11.26 5.24
N SER A 40 -12.94 10.71 5.63
CA SER A 40 -11.60 11.22 5.32
C SER A 40 -10.65 10.14 4.79
N GLN A 41 -11.19 9.07 4.19
CA GLN A 41 -10.39 7.93 3.76
C GLN A 41 -10.83 7.39 2.39
N TYR A 42 -9.87 6.79 1.70
CA TYR A 42 -10.07 5.98 0.51
C TYR A 42 -9.54 4.56 0.76
N ASP A 43 -10.34 3.54 0.48
CA ASP A 43 -9.94 2.15 0.70
C ASP A 43 -9.20 1.59 -0.50
N LEU A 44 -7.93 1.22 -0.27
CA LEU A 44 -7.06 0.59 -1.25
C LEU A 44 -7.24 -0.93 -1.25
N THR A 45 -7.05 -1.51 -2.43
CA THR A 45 -7.18 -2.96 -2.65
C THR A 45 -5.85 -3.67 -2.67
N ILE A 46 -5.86 -4.98 -2.41
CA ILE A 46 -4.69 -5.83 -2.56
C ILE A 46 -4.68 -6.50 -3.95
N ASP A 47 -3.55 -6.42 -4.65
CA ASP A 47 -3.33 -7.03 -5.97
C ASP A 47 -2.33 -8.18 -5.93
N ARG A 48 -1.28 -8.06 -5.11
CA ARG A 48 -0.23 -9.07 -4.97
C ARG A 48 0.12 -9.29 -3.50
N LEU A 49 0.48 -10.51 -3.19
CA LEU A 49 0.92 -10.92 -1.86
C LEU A 49 2.29 -11.57 -1.92
N PHE A 50 3.13 -11.25 -0.95
CA PHE A 50 4.47 -11.79 -0.84
C PHE A 50 4.69 -12.37 0.56
N THR A 51 5.54 -13.38 0.65
CA THR A 51 6.12 -13.88 1.90
C THR A 51 7.63 -13.67 1.91
N ARG A 52 8.23 -13.75 3.08
CA ARG A 52 9.69 -13.76 3.19
C ARG A 52 10.22 -15.12 2.76
N SER A 53 11.27 -15.12 1.92
CA SER A 53 11.95 -16.37 1.58
C SER A 53 12.50 -17.05 2.82
N MET A 54 12.09 -18.28 3.06
CA MET A 54 12.51 -19.11 4.20
C MET A 54 13.86 -19.82 3.99
N GLY A 55 14.64 -19.41 2.97
CA GLY A 55 16.00 -19.92 2.81
C GLY A 55 16.85 -19.69 4.07
N VAL A 56 17.97 -20.41 4.21
CA VAL A 56 18.97 -20.19 5.27
C VAL A 56 19.56 -18.79 5.10
N VAL A 57 18.82 -17.81 5.51
CA VAL A 57 19.16 -16.41 5.37
C VAL A 57 19.58 -15.90 6.73
N LYS A 58 20.74 -15.25 6.77
CA LYS A 58 21.09 -14.39 7.89
C LYS A 58 19.88 -13.52 8.21
N ALA A 59 19.54 -13.39 9.49
CA ALA A 59 18.46 -12.51 9.92
C ALA A 59 18.58 -11.14 9.22
N PRO A 60 17.50 -10.57 8.69
CA PRO A 60 17.58 -9.27 8.04
C PRO A 60 18.12 -8.25 9.05
N PHE A 61 19.15 -7.53 8.63
CA PHE A 61 19.84 -6.58 9.48
C PHE A 61 19.39 -5.16 9.14
N ILE A 62 18.95 -4.43 10.16
CA ILE A 62 18.61 -3.01 10.06
C ILE A 62 19.70 -2.24 10.83
N GLY A 63 20.67 -1.69 10.10
CA GLY A 63 21.75 -0.90 10.66
C GLY A 63 21.64 0.58 10.34
N ARG A 64 22.52 1.40 10.92
CA ARG A 64 22.53 2.85 10.69
C ARG A 64 22.84 3.23 9.23
N LYS A 65 23.64 2.43 8.51
CA LYS A 65 24.16 2.76 7.17
C LYS A 65 23.67 1.84 6.06
N SER A 66 23.07 0.70 6.38
CA SER A 66 22.60 -0.24 5.37
C SER A 66 21.38 -0.99 5.87
N ARG A 67 20.49 -1.29 4.93
CA ARG A 67 19.35 -2.18 5.14
C ARG A 67 19.50 -3.33 4.16
N GLU A 68 19.75 -4.52 4.66
CA GLU A 68 19.58 -5.72 3.87
C GLU A 68 18.09 -6.07 3.93
N GLY A 69 17.38 -5.81 2.83
CA GLY A 69 15.96 -6.17 2.70
C GLY A 69 15.79 -7.69 2.73
N ALA A 70 14.71 -8.15 3.34
CA ALA A 70 14.31 -9.55 3.19
C ALA A 70 14.01 -9.83 1.71
N LYS A 71 14.48 -10.97 1.21
CA LYS A 71 14.05 -11.45 -0.09
C LYS A 71 12.58 -11.84 0.00
N LEU A 72 11.76 -11.25 -0.86
CA LEU A 72 10.33 -11.51 -0.93
C LEU A 72 10.05 -12.48 -2.08
N GLU A 73 9.20 -13.46 -1.82
CA GLU A 73 8.68 -14.39 -2.80
C GLU A 73 7.19 -14.15 -2.97
N GLU A 74 6.74 -14.01 -4.20
CA GLU A 74 5.33 -13.81 -4.49
C GLU A 74 4.55 -15.09 -4.25
N ILE A 75 3.41 -14.96 -3.59
CA ILE A 75 2.46 -16.04 -3.36
C ILE A 75 1.38 -15.95 -4.44
N ALA A 76 1.26 -16.98 -5.26
CA ALA A 76 0.15 -17.06 -6.21
C ALA A 76 -1.18 -17.27 -5.46
N PRO A 77 -2.24 -16.54 -5.81
CA PRO A 77 -3.57 -16.84 -5.28
C PRO A 77 -4.09 -18.16 -5.86
N ILE A 78 -4.96 -18.83 -5.12
CA ILE A 78 -5.67 -20.01 -5.56
C ILE A 78 -7.11 -19.65 -5.91
N TYR A 79 -7.71 -20.36 -6.87
CA TYR A 79 -9.11 -20.17 -7.20
C TYR A 79 -9.99 -20.89 -6.16
N ASP A 80 -10.89 -20.16 -5.51
CA ASP A 80 -11.89 -20.70 -4.57
C ASP A 80 -13.22 -20.84 -5.30
N GLU A 81 -13.58 -22.10 -5.64
CA GLU A 81 -14.83 -22.40 -6.35
C GLU A 81 -16.07 -21.98 -5.54
N GLY A 82 -16.01 -22.03 -4.22
CA GLY A 82 -17.13 -21.67 -3.36
C GLY A 82 -17.45 -20.18 -3.36
N ARG A 83 -16.44 -19.33 -3.65
CA ARG A 83 -16.57 -17.87 -3.73
C ARG A 83 -16.50 -17.33 -5.13
N ASP A 84 -16.12 -18.15 -6.11
CA ASP A 84 -15.88 -17.76 -7.50
C ASP A 84 -14.84 -16.63 -7.62
N GLU A 85 -13.75 -16.72 -6.84
CA GLU A 85 -12.72 -15.70 -6.80
C GLU A 85 -11.31 -16.25 -6.56
N MET A 86 -10.30 -15.45 -6.90
CA MET A 86 -8.89 -15.72 -6.59
C MET A 86 -8.57 -15.27 -5.17
N VAL A 87 -8.13 -16.18 -4.30
CA VAL A 87 -7.88 -15.93 -2.88
C VAL A 87 -6.48 -16.36 -2.44
N TRP A 88 -5.94 -15.66 -1.44
CA TRP A 88 -4.79 -16.11 -0.66
C TRP A 88 -5.27 -16.59 0.72
N GLU A 89 -4.80 -17.73 1.15
CA GLU A 89 -4.96 -18.19 2.54
C GLU A 89 -3.77 -17.71 3.37
N LEU A 90 -4.00 -16.79 4.29
CA LEU A 90 -3.02 -16.30 5.24
C LEU A 90 -3.15 -17.07 6.55
N LYS A 91 -2.02 -17.61 7.03
CA LYS A 91 -1.97 -18.40 8.26
C LYS A 91 -1.31 -17.62 9.40
N PRO A 92 -1.79 -17.77 10.64
CA PRO A 92 -1.15 -17.16 11.79
C PRO A 92 0.24 -17.77 12.03
N GLY A 93 1.12 -17.01 12.70
CA GLY A 93 2.40 -17.52 13.17
C GLY A 93 3.53 -16.51 13.05
N PHE A 94 4.51 -16.63 13.95
CA PHE A 94 5.68 -15.72 14.00
C PHE A 94 6.52 -15.72 12.71
N ASN A 95 6.51 -16.82 11.96
CA ASN A 95 7.24 -16.97 10.71
C ASN A 95 6.41 -16.55 9.49
N ASN A 96 5.13 -16.28 9.67
CA ASN A 96 4.20 -15.93 8.60
C ASN A 96 4.02 -14.42 8.54
N SER A 97 5.05 -13.71 8.11
CA SER A 97 4.95 -12.30 7.79
C SER A 97 4.72 -12.11 6.31
N TYR A 98 3.65 -11.42 5.99
CA TYR A 98 3.25 -11.15 4.61
C TYR A 98 3.48 -9.69 4.25
N VAL A 99 3.63 -9.43 2.96
CA VAL A 99 3.68 -8.09 2.40
C VAL A 99 2.65 -8.01 1.28
N GLY A 100 1.63 -7.19 1.49
CA GLY A 100 0.66 -6.86 0.45
C GLY A 100 1.16 -5.74 -0.45
N MET A 101 0.71 -5.74 -1.70
CA MET A 101 0.91 -4.65 -2.65
C MET A 101 -0.43 -4.19 -3.19
N THR A 102 -0.64 -2.87 -3.26
CA THR A 102 -1.91 -2.31 -3.73
C THR A 102 -2.14 -2.55 -5.21
N GLY A 103 -3.42 -2.64 -5.60
CA GLY A 103 -3.85 -2.65 -7.00
C GLY A 103 -3.72 -1.29 -7.64
N GLU A 104 -3.96 -0.26 -6.86
CA GLU A 104 -3.87 1.12 -7.25
C GLU A 104 -2.41 1.60 -7.32
N LEU A 105 -2.13 2.46 -8.28
CA LEU A 105 -1.00 3.39 -8.20
C LEU A 105 -1.45 4.62 -7.43
N VAL A 106 -0.61 5.12 -6.54
CA VAL A 106 -0.82 6.41 -5.90
C VAL A 106 0.18 7.43 -6.41
N ASN A 107 -0.24 8.70 -6.49
CA ASN A 107 0.57 9.78 -7.03
C ASN A 107 0.36 11.05 -6.20
N PHE A 108 1.20 11.23 -5.19
CA PHE A 108 1.07 12.31 -4.22
C PHE A 108 1.71 13.60 -4.72
N PRO A 109 0.95 14.71 -4.79
CA PRO A 109 1.53 16.04 -5.02
C PRO A 109 2.53 16.43 -3.91
N PRO A 110 3.44 17.39 -4.17
CA PRO A 110 4.46 17.80 -3.19
C PRO A 110 3.93 18.38 -1.88
N ASN A 111 2.67 18.79 -1.86
CA ASN A 111 1.99 19.34 -0.67
C ASN A 111 0.96 18.37 -0.07
N VAL A 112 0.97 17.11 -0.48
CA VAL A 112 0.03 16.09 -0.01
C VAL A 112 0.80 14.85 0.46
N ALA A 113 0.44 14.34 1.62
CA ALA A 113 0.94 13.08 2.18
C ALA A 113 -0.19 12.12 2.43
N GLY A 114 0.14 10.85 2.68
CA GLY A 114 -0.82 9.84 3.06
C GLY A 114 -0.44 9.11 4.34
N VAL A 115 -1.45 8.58 5.01
CA VAL A 115 -1.30 7.62 6.11
C VAL A 115 -2.13 6.40 5.79
N LEU A 116 -1.51 5.24 5.84
CA LEU A 116 -2.22 3.97 5.75
C LEU A 116 -2.68 3.55 7.15
N SER A 117 -3.90 3.08 7.25
CA SER A 117 -4.44 2.46 8.46
C SER A 117 -5.16 1.16 8.15
N ALA A 118 -5.23 0.26 9.12
CA ALA A 118 -6.05 -0.95 9.00
C ALA A 118 -7.53 -0.58 8.90
N ARG A 119 -8.27 -1.31 8.08
CA ARG A 119 -9.74 -1.26 8.12
C ARG A 119 -10.23 -2.03 9.34
N SER A 120 -11.27 -1.53 10.01
CA SER A 120 -11.86 -2.19 11.18
C SER A 120 -12.35 -3.61 10.88
N THR A 121 -12.93 -3.84 9.71
CA THR A 121 -13.35 -5.16 9.25
C THR A 121 -12.17 -6.15 9.17
N CYS A 122 -11.02 -5.73 8.65
CA CYS A 122 -9.85 -6.60 8.60
C CYS A 122 -9.40 -7.05 10.01
N PHE A 123 -9.43 -6.12 10.97
CA PHE A 123 -9.09 -6.44 12.36
C PHE A 123 -10.07 -7.44 12.98
N ILE A 124 -11.38 -7.28 12.74
CA ILE A 124 -12.42 -8.20 13.23
C ILE A 124 -12.22 -9.60 12.62
N GLU A 125 -11.84 -9.68 11.36
CA GLU A 125 -11.58 -10.94 10.63
C GLU A 125 -10.19 -11.53 10.94
N GLY A 126 -9.45 -10.99 11.89
CA GLY A 126 -8.15 -11.51 12.29
C GLY A 126 -6.98 -11.15 11.37
N LEU A 127 -7.14 -10.16 10.50
CA LEU A 127 -6.09 -9.63 9.62
C LEU A 127 -5.66 -8.23 10.06
N TYR A 128 -4.36 -8.03 10.24
CA TYR A 128 -3.80 -6.75 10.65
C TYR A 128 -2.84 -6.18 9.59
N PRO A 129 -3.28 -5.24 8.78
CA PRO A 129 -2.41 -4.45 7.91
C PRO A 129 -1.56 -3.45 8.72
N GLY A 130 -0.29 -3.36 8.38
CA GLY A 130 0.63 -2.42 9.03
C GLY A 130 0.34 -0.97 8.65
N VAL A 131 0.47 -0.08 9.63
CA VAL A 131 0.34 1.38 9.45
C VAL A 131 1.65 1.94 8.90
N THR A 132 1.58 2.87 7.94
CA THR A 132 2.76 3.58 7.43
C THR A 132 2.40 4.95 6.87
N TRP A 133 3.41 5.81 6.79
CA TRP A 133 3.33 7.11 6.14
C TRP A 133 3.74 7.03 4.68
N ILE A 134 3.08 7.82 3.84
CA ILE A 134 3.42 8.04 2.45
C ILE A 134 3.90 9.47 2.31
N ALA A 135 5.16 9.62 1.91
CA ALA A 135 5.77 10.94 1.78
C ALA A 135 5.13 11.75 0.64
N PRO A 136 5.10 13.09 0.75
CA PRO A 136 4.77 13.96 -0.37
C PRO A 136 5.66 13.68 -1.57
N GLY A 137 5.11 13.78 -2.79
CA GLY A 137 5.82 13.47 -4.02
C GLY A 137 6.07 11.98 -4.28
N TYR A 138 5.49 11.07 -3.47
CA TYR A 138 5.57 9.64 -3.74
C TYR A 138 4.69 9.27 -4.93
N SER A 139 5.25 8.45 -5.84
CA SER A 139 4.49 7.86 -6.96
C SER A 139 4.81 6.37 -7.06
N GLY A 140 3.79 5.52 -7.13
CA GLY A 140 3.95 4.07 -7.28
C GLY A 140 2.88 3.25 -6.56
N LYS A 141 2.96 1.92 -6.68
CA LYS A 141 2.17 1.00 -5.87
C LYS A 141 2.70 0.96 -4.44
N LEU A 142 1.80 0.88 -3.47
CA LEU A 142 2.17 0.81 -2.06
C LEU A 142 2.40 -0.63 -1.62
N ARG A 143 3.39 -0.81 -0.76
CA ARG A 143 3.63 -2.06 -0.04
C ARG A 143 3.33 -1.85 1.44
N PHE A 144 2.67 -2.81 2.04
CA PHE A 144 2.32 -2.77 3.45
C PHE A 144 2.47 -4.15 4.09
N GLY A 145 2.89 -4.18 5.34
CA GLY A 145 2.97 -5.43 6.10
C GLY A 145 1.57 -5.98 6.39
N LEU A 146 1.45 -7.30 6.43
CA LEU A 146 0.24 -8.00 6.85
C LEU A 146 0.61 -9.05 7.89
N ALA A 147 -0.16 -9.11 8.97
CA ALA A 147 -0.11 -10.19 9.95
C ALA A 147 -1.50 -10.82 10.06
N ALA A 148 -1.56 -12.14 10.08
CA ALA A 148 -2.79 -12.88 10.35
C ALA A 148 -2.75 -13.42 11.77
N PHE A 149 -3.80 -13.18 12.55
CA PHE A 149 -3.97 -13.73 13.91
C PHE A 149 -4.75 -15.04 13.90
N ASP A 150 -5.48 -15.28 12.82
CA ASP A 150 -6.18 -16.51 12.52
C ASP A 150 -5.94 -16.90 11.06
N THR A 151 -6.45 -18.05 10.60
CA THR A 151 -6.44 -18.39 9.18
C THR A 151 -7.50 -17.55 8.46
N VAL A 152 -7.05 -16.68 7.58
CA VAL A 152 -7.92 -15.73 6.88
C VAL A 152 -7.76 -15.86 5.37
N GLY A 153 -8.88 -16.01 4.66
CA GLY A 153 -8.92 -15.91 3.20
C GLY A 153 -9.00 -14.45 2.77
N VAL A 154 -8.11 -14.01 1.88
CA VAL A 154 -8.11 -12.65 1.32
C VAL A 154 -8.26 -12.74 -0.18
N GLY A 155 -9.36 -12.22 -0.72
CA GLY A 155 -9.59 -12.16 -2.16
C GLY A 155 -8.69 -11.13 -2.84
N ARG A 156 -8.27 -11.43 -4.08
CA ARG A 156 -7.60 -10.43 -4.92
C ARG A 156 -8.58 -9.29 -5.24
N GLY A 157 -8.16 -8.05 -5.04
CA GLY A 157 -9.06 -6.89 -5.15
C GLY A 157 -9.81 -6.55 -3.86
N ALA A 158 -9.65 -7.35 -2.78
CA ALA A 158 -10.23 -7.01 -1.49
C ALA A 158 -9.70 -5.69 -0.93
N ARG A 159 -10.58 -4.89 -0.35
CA ARG A 159 -10.23 -3.64 0.33
C ARG A 159 -9.68 -3.94 1.72
N VAL A 160 -8.37 -3.83 1.90
CA VAL A 160 -7.70 -4.26 3.13
C VAL A 160 -7.11 -3.12 3.94
N ILE A 161 -6.89 -1.97 3.33
CA ILE A 161 -6.20 -0.85 3.96
C ILE A 161 -6.83 0.47 3.56
N SER A 162 -6.95 1.40 4.51
CA SER A 162 -7.50 2.73 4.28
C SER A 162 -6.38 3.75 4.13
N LEU A 163 -6.48 4.59 3.12
CA LEU A 163 -5.62 5.73 2.85
C LEU A 163 -6.28 6.99 3.37
N HIS A 164 -5.68 7.63 4.37
CA HIS A 164 -6.00 8.98 4.81
C HIS A 164 -5.09 9.97 4.11
N VAL A 165 -5.66 11.06 3.63
CA VAL A 165 -4.93 12.06 2.84
C VAL A 165 -4.78 13.35 3.64
N LEU A 166 -3.55 13.84 3.74
CA LEU A 166 -3.17 15.02 4.49
C LEU A 166 -2.63 16.09 3.54
N ARG A 167 -3.08 17.32 3.67
CA ARG A 167 -2.55 18.47 2.93
C ARG A 167 -1.71 19.36 3.84
N PHE A 168 -0.54 19.74 3.37
CA PHE A 168 0.33 20.72 4.01
C PHE A 168 0.02 22.12 3.50
N ASP A 169 0.12 23.10 4.39
CA ASP A 169 -0.10 24.52 4.06
C ASP A 169 1.02 25.09 3.17
N LYS A 170 2.18 24.45 3.19
CA LYS A 170 3.31 24.77 2.32
C LYS A 170 3.69 23.58 1.47
N THR A 171 4.09 23.85 0.24
CA THR A 171 4.71 22.83 -0.62
C THR A 171 6.05 22.42 0.01
N ILE A 172 6.26 21.12 0.16
CA ILE A 172 7.54 20.58 0.59
C ILE A 172 8.52 20.73 -0.58
N THR A 173 9.64 21.39 -0.33
CA THR A 173 10.68 21.60 -1.35
C THR A 173 11.49 20.33 -1.57
N VAL A 174 12.25 20.26 -2.67
CA VAL A 174 13.18 19.14 -2.93
C VAL A 174 14.20 18.99 -1.79
N GLU A 175 14.63 20.11 -1.20
CA GLU A 175 15.53 20.13 -0.06
C GLU A 175 14.90 19.48 1.17
N ASP A 176 13.63 19.76 1.47
CA ASP A 176 12.89 19.12 2.56
C ASP A 176 12.74 17.61 2.33
N VAL A 177 12.52 17.20 1.07
CA VAL A 177 12.42 15.79 0.67
C VAL A 177 13.76 15.08 0.79
N ASP A 178 14.87 15.73 0.45
CA ASP A 178 16.21 15.15 0.55
C ASP A 178 16.65 14.96 2.00
N VAL A 179 16.29 15.87 2.91
CA VAL A 179 16.43 15.67 4.35
C VAL A 179 15.62 14.46 4.82
N TYR A 180 14.39 14.32 4.33
CA TYR A 180 13.51 13.19 4.65
C TYR A 180 14.06 11.87 4.09
N ARG A 181 14.55 11.86 2.84
CA ARG A 181 15.24 10.71 2.23
C ARG A 181 16.52 10.34 2.99
N GLY A 182 17.26 11.31 3.48
CA GLY A 182 18.46 11.09 4.28
C GLY A 182 18.18 10.48 5.66
N VAL A 183 17.13 10.92 6.34
CA VAL A 183 16.74 10.43 7.68
C VAL A 183 16.12 9.03 7.64
N TRP A 184 15.26 8.76 6.67
CA TRP A 184 14.56 7.47 6.56
C TRP A 184 15.25 6.49 5.60
N GLY A 185 16.39 6.89 5.03
CA GLY A 185 17.13 6.08 4.05
C GLY A 185 16.21 5.67 2.94
N GLY A 186 15.65 6.68 2.25
CA GLY A 186 14.66 6.48 1.21
C GLY A 186 15.00 5.22 0.43
N ALA A 187 14.06 4.31 0.30
CA ALA A 187 14.28 3.08 -0.41
C ALA A 187 14.92 3.44 -1.74
N ASN A 188 16.20 3.10 -1.91
CA ASN A 188 16.84 3.30 -3.19
C ASN A 188 16.01 2.46 -4.17
N PRO A 189 15.23 3.06 -5.09
CA PRO A 189 14.39 2.32 -6.00
C PRO A 189 15.20 1.33 -6.83
N ASP A 190 16.52 1.54 -6.98
CA ASP A 190 17.44 0.65 -7.70
C ASP A 190 17.77 -0.63 -6.93
N LYS A 191 17.51 -0.70 -5.62
CA LYS A 191 17.69 -1.91 -4.81
C LYS A 191 16.45 -2.79 -4.71
N PHE A 192 15.29 -2.25 -5.03
CA PHE A 192 14.07 -3.04 -5.21
C PHE A 192 13.83 -3.13 -6.70
N ASN A 193 14.02 -4.31 -7.26
CA ASN A 193 13.76 -4.60 -8.67
C ASN A 193 12.27 -4.31 -8.94
N LEU A 194 11.96 -3.06 -9.22
CA LEU A 194 10.64 -2.57 -9.57
C LEU A 194 10.55 -2.63 -11.09
N GLU A 195 10.49 -3.85 -11.65
CA GLU A 195 10.10 -4.02 -13.04
C GLU A 195 8.72 -3.38 -13.22
N GLY A 196 8.66 -2.29 -13.98
CA GLY A 196 7.44 -1.69 -14.46
C GLY A 196 7.08 -0.30 -13.92
N ILE A 197 7.97 0.43 -13.25
CA ILE A 197 7.74 1.84 -12.93
C ILE A 197 8.65 2.70 -13.80
N GLU A 198 8.07 3.28 -14.86
CA GLU A 198 8.71 4.37 -15.59
C GLU A 198 8.83 5.58 -14.65
N ARG A 199 10.06 6.10 -14.51
CA ARG A 199 10.31 7.35 -13.80
C ARG A 199 9.85 8.49 -14.71
N PRO A 200 9.03 9.44 -14.24
CA PRO A 200 8.92 10.71 -14.94
C PRO A 200 10.31 11.39 -14.89
N HIS A 201 10.79 11.81 -16.06
CA HIS A 201 12.01 12.61 -16.24
C HIS A 201 11.87 13.99 -15.61
#